data_f6ff59df07e756013b7c8a3d82f68d19
#
_entry.id   f6ff59df07e756013b7c8a3d82f68d19
#
_cell.length_a   1.000
_cell.length_b   1.000
_cell.length_c   1.000
_cell.angle_alpha   90.00
_cell.angle_beta   90.00
_cell.angle_gamma   90.00
#
_symmetry.space_group_name_H-M   'P 1'
#
loop_
_entity.id
_entity.type
_entity.pdbx_description
1 polymer ?
#
loop_
_entity_poly.entity_id
_entity_poly.type
_entity_poly.pdbx_seq_one_letter_code
_entity_poly.pdbx_strand_id
1 'polypeptide(L)'
;MSAKLKKLSDLSKRGPHRVLEGDLGYTGLPGKVYTPAEGKNLPGVAFGHDWLKDVAAYEDTLRHLASWGIAVAAPDTETGFKPDHAGLAADLETAMQILGGVRLGNGNISVSPGKLGIVGHGMGGGAAVLAAVDNPKAKAVAAVYPANVAPSAVEAARNLFVPGMVVGPGEDGDSLFDPGNPAKLAYNWAGEVVYRAPKKGDQQSFSEDNMVKRILGLGKSDRGLQETVRGLLVGYLLHQLDEDKAYASYSEPDAEGSGVESLTGEKLTKAAGLARDNASFSLF
;
A
#
# COMPACT_ATOMS: atom_id res chain seq x y z
N MET A 1 -15.71 22.59 -2.68
CA MET A 1 -14.23 22.75 -2.63
C MET A 1 -13.69 21.38 -2.26
N SER A 2 -12.80 20.83 -3.07
CA SER A 2 -12.15 19.56 -2.73
C SER A 2 -11.34 19.69 -1.42
N ALA A 3 -11.33 18.65 -0.62
CA ALA A 3 -10.50 18.61 0.59
C ALA A 3 -9.02 18.62 0.20
N LYS A 4 -8.16 19.07 1.13
CA LYS A 4 -6.70 19.03 0.90
C LYS A 4 -6.06 17.95 1.75
N LEU A 5 -5.13 17.20 1.16
CA LEU A 5 -4.25 16.27 1.88
C LEU A 5 -3.34 17.08 2.82
N LYS A 6 -3.83 17.29 4.04
CA LYS A 6 -3.16 18.14 5.03
C LYS A 6 -1.83 17.52 5.46
N LYS A 7 -0.79 18.35 5.58
CA LYS A 7 0.54 17.94 6.08
C LYS A 7 1.24 16.86 5.23
N LEU A 8 0.88 16.65 3.96
CA LEU A 8 1.51 15.63 3.12
C LEU A 8 3.04 15.77 3.10
N SER A 9 3.57 16.98 2.97
CA SER A 9 5.01 17.26 3.02
C SER A 9 5.68 16.92 4.35
N ASP A 10 4.94 16.96 5.46
CA ASP A 10 5.47 16.58 6.77
C ASP A 10 5.42 15.06 6.93
N LEU A 11 4.31 14.42 6.53
CA LEU A 11 4.16 12.97 6.54
C LEU A 11 5.13 12.25 5.59
N SER A 12 5.62 12.94 4.55
CA SER A 12 6.65 12.45 3.64
C SER A 12 8.05 12.42 4.28
N LYS A 13 8.24 13.07 5.42
CA LYS A 13 9.49 13.06 6.19
C LYS A 13 9.44 12.00 7.28
N ARG A 14 10.61 11.57 7.75
CA ARG A 14 10.71 10.66 8.88
C ARG A 14 9.92 11.17 10.08
N GLY A 15 9.13 10.28 10.69
CA GLY A 15 8.35 10.58 11.89
C GLY A 15 9.21 10.70 13.18
N PRO A 16 8.56 11.03 14.30
CA PRO A 16 9.26 11.34 15.55
C PRO A 16 9.80 10.12 16.28
N HIS A 17 9.32 8.90 15.97
CA HIS A 17 9.70 7.73 16.74
C HIS A 17 11.04 7.13 16.29
N ARG A 18 11.84 6.69 17.27
CA ARG A 18 12.96 5.79 17.01
C ARG A 18 12.40 4.43 16.56
N VAL A 19 13.04 3.80 15.60
CA VAL A 19 12.60 2.53 15.01
C VAL A 19 13.50 1.39 15.47
N LEU A 20 12.87 0.28 15.83
CA LEU A 20 13.51 -1.01 16.06
C LEU A 20 13.20 -1.94 14.88
N GLU A 21 14.14 -2.81 14.58
CA GLU A 21 14.02 -3.90 13.62
C GLU A 21 14.13 -5.25 14.34
N GLY A 22 13.32 -6.19 13.93
CA GLY A 22 13.32 -7.56 14.42
C GLY A 22 13.17 -8.56 13.28
N ASP A 23 13.30 -9.82 13.60
CA ASP A 23 13.19 -10.94 12.67
C ASP A 23 11.86 -11.68 12.89
N LEU A 24 11.08 -11.88 11.82
CA LEU A 24 9.88 -12.72 11.86
C LEU A 24 10.20 -14.21 11.88
N GLY A 25 11.41 -14.63 11.49
CA GLY A 25 11.82 -16.03 11.42
C GLY A 25 11.61 -16.81 12.73
N TYR A 26 11.63 -16.13 13.88
CA TYR A 26 11.30 -16.74 15.17
C TYR A 26 9.87 -17.25 15.28
N THR A 27 8.98 -16.77 14.43
CA THR A 27 7.59 -17.22 14.37
C THR A 27 7.35 -18.29 13.31
N GLY A 28 8.38 -18.69 12.58
CA GLY A 28 8.30 -19.61 11.45
C GLY A 28 7.99 -18.97 10.10
N LEU A 29 7.78 -17.64 10.06
CA LEU A 29 7.56 -16.88 8.83
C LEU A 29 8.84 -16.08 8.51
N PRO A 30 9.57 -16.38 7.42
CA PRO A 30 10.72 -15.56 7.02
C PRO A 30 10.29 -14.11 6.79
N GLY A 31 11.11 -13.15 7.25
CA GLY A 31 10.80 -11.74 7.05
C GLY A 31 11.31 -10.84 8.17
N LYS A 32 10.87 -9.60 8.12
CA LYS A 32 11.29 -8.55 9.05
C LYS A 32 10.08 -7.91 9.75
N VAL A 33 10.33 -7.40 10.95
CA VAL A 33 9.37 -6.56 11.66
C VAL A 33 10.03 -5.23 12.01
N TYR A 34 9.31 -4.13 11.77
CA TYR A 34 9.73 -2.77 12.10
C TYR A 34 8.72 -2.16 13.05
N THR A 35 9.20 -1.59 14.16
CA THR A 35 8.32 -1.00 15.18
C THR A 35 8.87 0.33 15.67
N PRO A 36 8.02 1.23 16.19
CA PRO A 36 8.53 2.26 17.11
C PRO A 36 9.25 1.59 18.28
N ALA A 37 10.20 2.28 18.88
CA ALA A 37 11.00 1.73 19.98
C ALA A 37 10.17 1.40 21.22
N GLU A 38 9.00 2.02 21.36
CA GLU A 38 8.04 1.82 22.45
C GLU A 38 6.63 2.15 21.97
N GLY A 39 5.63 1.63 22.65
CA GLY A 39 4.23 1.95 22.41
C GLY A 39 3.31 0.76 22.71
N LYS A 40 2.10 1.10 23.14
CA LYS A 40 1.06 0.10 23.42
C LYS A 40 -0.16 0.40 22.57
N ASN A 41 -0.86 -0.66 22.17
CA ASN A 41 -2.08 -0.53 21.40
C ASN A 41 -1.88 0.18 20.04
N LEU A 42 -0.71 -0.01 19.42
CA LEU A 42 -0.31 0.61 18.17
C LEU A 42 -1.14 0.08 16.99
N PRO A 43 -1.32 0.85 15.93
CA PRO A 43 -1.72 0.31 14.64
C PRO A 43 -0.61 -0.56 14.06
N GLY A 44 -0.99 -1.56 13.25
CA GLY A 44 -0.04 -2.45 12.60
C GLY A 44 -0.46 -2.86 11.22
N VAL A 45 0.50 -3.06 10.33
CA VAL A 45 0.26 -3.51 8.96
C VAL A 45 1.16 -4.66 8.55
N ALA A 46 0.61 -5.63 7.83
CA ALA A 46 1.40 -6.56 7.04
C ALA A 46 1.77 -5.89 5.70
N PHE A 47 3.02 -6.07 5.24
CA PHE A 47 3.50 -5.45 4.00
C PHE A 47 3.98 -6.50 3.00
N GLY A 48 3.39 -6.49 1.79
CA GLY A 48 3.76 -7.36 0.66
C GLY A 48 4.65 -6.64 -0.35
N HIS A 49 5.77 -7.31 -0.69
CA HIS A 49 6.71 -6.84 -1.71
C HIS A 49 6.25 -7.17 -3.15
N ASP A 50 6.89 -6.55 -4.15
CA ASP A 50 6.66 -6.82 -5.55
C ASP A 50 7.42 -8.06 -6.06
N TRP A 51 7.07 -8.52 -7.24
CA TRP A 51 7.71 -9.63 -7.93
C TRP A 51 9.22 -9.45 -8.07
N LEU A 52 9.98 -10.51 -7.79
CA LEU A 52 11.45 -10.52 -7.79
C LEU A 52 12.08 -9.44 -6.89
N LYS A 53 11.35 -8.99 -5.88
CA LYS A 53 11.83 -8.12 -4.82
C LYS A 53 11.83 -8.90 -3.51
N ASP A 54 12.61 -8.41 -2.58
CA ASP A 54 12.65 -8.83 -1.19
C ASP A 54 12.33 -7.66 -0.26
N VAL A 55 12.26 -7.91 1.02
CA VAL A 55 11.96 -6.87 2.03
C VAL A 55 13.03 -5.77 2.03
N ALA A 56 14.28 -6.08 1.67
CA ALA A 56 15.36 -5.09 1.64
C ALA A 56 15.12 -3.98 0.58
N ALA A 57 14.32 -4.27 -0.46
CA ALA A 57 13.92 -3.26 -1.44
C ALA A 57 12.88 -2.25 -0.92
N TYR A 58 12.51 -2.31 0.37
CA TYR A 58 11.50 -1.45 1.00
C TYR A 58 11.91 -0.97 2.40
N GLU A 59 13.15 -1.18 2.80
CA GLU A 59 13.63 -0.92 4.17
C GLU A 59 13.32 0.50 4.65
N ASP A 60 13.61 1.51 3.83
CA ASP A 60 13.33 2.91 4.18
C ASP A 60 11.83 3.17 4.32
N THR A 61 11.00 2.53 3.48
CA THR A 61 9.53 2.65 3.53
C THR A 61 8.97 2.04 4.80
N LEU A 62 9.43 0.83 5.17
CA LEU A 62 8.99 0.13 6.37
C LEU A 62 9.43 0.86 7.64
N ARG A 63 10.68 1.35 7.66
CA ARG A 63 11.20 2.22 8.73
C ARG A 63 10.45 3.53 8.82
N HIS A 64 10.03 4.08 7.67
CA HIS A 64 9.25 5.32 7.64
C HIS A 64 7.89 5.12 8.32
N LEU A 65 7.13 4.09 7.97
CA LEU A 65 5.86 3.76 8.62
C LEU A 65 6.04 3.57 10.13
N ALA A 66 7.06 2.80 10.54
CA ALA A 66 7.35 2.59 11.95
C ALA A 66 7.73 3.88 12.68
N SER A 67 8.41 4.82 12.01
CA SER A 67 8.74 6.12 12.60
C SER A 67 7.51 7.00 12.88
N TRP A 68 6.37 6.70 12.24
CA TRP A 68 5.08 7.35 12.47
C TRP A 68 4.17 6.57 13.42
N GLY A 69 4.69 5.56 14.11
CA GLY A 69 3.95 4.82 15.12
C GLY A 69 3.21 3.58 14.60
N ILE A 70 3.41 3.20 13.34
CA ILE A 70 2.75 2.06 12.72
C ILE A 70 3.70 0.86 12.73
N ALA A 71 3.39 -0.20 13.46
CA ALA A 71 4.17 -1.43 13.42
C ALA A 71 4.00 -2.13 12.07
N VAL A 72 5.09 -2.65 11.51
CA VAL A 72 5.06 -3.30 10.19
C VAL A 72 5.67 -4.68 10.28
N ALA A 73 4.98 -5.70 9.77
CA ALA A 73 5.53 -7.04 9.55
C ALA A 73 5.56 -7.31 8.04
N ALA A 74 6.73 -7.61 7.52
CA ALA A 74 6.96 -7.83 6.10
C ALA A 74 7.50 -9.25 5.87
N PRO A 75 6.67 -10.19 5.38
CA PRO A 75 7.12 -11.50 4.93
C PRO A 75 8.13 -11.37 3.78
N ASP A 76 9.15 -12.23 3.81
CA ASP A 76 10.19 -12.34 2.79
C ASP A 76 10.09 -13.70 2.08
N THR A 77 8.88 -14.04 1.69
CA THR A 77 8.49 -15.27 0.99
C THR A 77 8.13 -14.93 -0.45
N GLU A 78 7.98 -15.95 -1.30
CA GLU A 78 7.55 -15.79 -2.70
C GLU A 78 8.45 -14.85 -3.54
N THR A 79 9.72 -14.73 -3.19
CA THR A 79 10.72 -13.87 -3.89
C THR A 79 11.24 -14.49 -5.19
N GLY A 80 10.81 -15.70 -5.53
CA GLY A 80 11.25 -16.45 -6.69
C GLY A 80 10.64 -15.99 -8.01
N PHE A 81 11.08 -16.61 -9.11
CA PHE A 81 10.62 -16.29 -10.47
C PHE A 81 9.16 -16.71 -10.73
N LYS A 82 8.68 -17.74 -10.04
CA LYS A 82 7.28 -18.24 -10.11
C LYS A 82 6.66 -18.18 -8.72
N PRO A 83 6.24 -17.00 -8.26
CA PRO A 83 5.65 -16.85 -6.94
C PRO A 83 4.24 -17.45 -6.90
N ASP A 84 3.86 -17.96 -5.73
CA ASP A 84 2.47 -18.27 -5.40
C ASP A 84 1.80 -17.02 -4.82
N HIS A 85 0.96 -16.37 -5.61
CA HIS A 85 0.26 -15.15 -5.17
C HIS A 85 -0.73 -15.42 -4.02
N ALA A 86 -1.37 -16.59 -4.01
CA ALA A 86 -2.25 -16.97 -2.90
C ALA A 86 -1.43 -17.31 -1.65
N GLY A 87 -0.27 -17.94 -1.82
CA GLY A 87 0.72 -18.16 -0.76
C GLY A 87 1.15 -16.85 -0.12
N LEU A 88 1.54 -15.84 -0.92
CA LEU A 88 1.89 -14.53 -0.40
C LEU A 88 0.72 -13.86 0.35
N ALA A 89 -0.52 -14.00 -0.14
CA ALA A 89 -1.69 -13.49 0.57
C ALA A 89 -1.87 -14.16 1.94
N ALA A 90 -1.71 -15.48 2.02
CA ALA A 90 -1.75 -16.22 3.29
C ALA A 90 -0.63 -15.82 4.25
N ASP A 91 0.57 -15.53 3.74
CA ASP A 91 1.68 -15.03 4.54
C ASP A 91 1.43 -13.62 5.08
N LEU A 92 0.77 -12.75 4.30
CA LEU A 92 0.32 -11.44 4.78
C LEU A 92 -0.71 -11.56 5.90
N GLU A 93 -1.65 -12.48 5.80
CA GLU A 93 -2.60 -12.77 6.89
C GLU A 93 -1.87 -13.27 8.14
N THR A 94 -0.91 -14.17 7.97
CA THR A 94 -0.08 -14.69 9.06
C THR A 94 0.72 -13.58 9.72
N ALA A 95 1.37 -12.70 8.94
CA ALA A 95 2.11 -11.56 9.45
C ALA A 95 1.21 -10.60 10.26
N MET A 96 0.00 -10.35 9.77
CA MET A 96 -0.99 -9.54 10.48
C MET A 96 -1.42 -10.20 11.80
N GLN A 97 -1.61 -11.54 11.82
CA GLN A 97 -1.93 -12.28 13.04
C GLN A 97 -0.79 -12.24 14.06
N ILE A 98 0.46 -12.34 13.61
CA ILE A 98 1.65 -12.21 14.45
C ILE A 98 1.68 -10.83 15.11
N LEU A 99 1.48 -9.74 14.33
CA LEU A 99 1.43 -8.39 14.89
C LEU A 99 0.40 -8.23 15.99
N GLY A 100 -0.82 -8.73 15.78
CA GLY A 100 -1.91 -8.62 16.75
C GLY A 100 -1.84 -9.59 17.93
N GLY A 101 -1.04 -10.67 17.81
CA GLY A 101 -0.98 -11.76 18.80
C GLY A 101 0.27 -11.78 19.67
N VAL A 102 1.35 -11.13 19.24
CA VAL A 102 2.66 -11.21 19.90
C VAL A 102 3.07 -9.86 20.49
N ARG A 103 3.70 -9.91 21.67
CA ARG A 103 4.37 -8.71 22.22
C ARG A 103 5.75 -8.58 21.59
N LEU A 104 6.05 -7.40 21.08
CA LEU A 104 7.28 -7.07 20.37
C LEU A 104 8.24 -6.29 21.29
N GLY A 105 9.49 -6.07 20.86
CA GLY A 105 10.47 -5.22 21.54
C GLY A 105 10.69 -5.59 23.00
N ASN A 106 11.05 -6.81 23.31
CA ASN A 106 11.22 -7.33 24.68
C ASN A 106 9.93 -7.18 25.56
N GLY A 107 8.76 -7.22 24.92
CA GLY A 107 7.46 -7.14 25.60
C GLY A 107 6.93 -5.71 25.84
N ASN A 108 7.66 -4.68 25.45
CA ASN A 108 7.28 -3.28 25.67
C ASN A 108 6.40 -2.70 24.57
N ILE A 109 6.27 -3.39 23.45
CA ILE A 109 5.50 -2.97 22.29
C ILE A 109 4.32 -3.92 22.10
N SER A 110 3.13 -3.37 21.91
CA SER A 110 1.95 -4.15 21.55
C SER A 110 1.16 -3.47 20.43
N VAL A 111 0.69 -4.27 19.49
CA VAL A 111 -0.21 -3.87 18.42
C VAL A 111 -1.64 -4.23 18.80
N SER A 112 -2.59 -3.36 18.49
CA SER A 112 -4.00 -3.63 18.72
C SER A 112 -4.56 -4.59 17.66
N PRO A 113 -5.19 -5.71 18.04
CA PRO A 113 -5.88 -6.57 17.08
C PRO A 113 -7.03 -5.88 16.32
N GLY A 114 -7.54 -4.77 16.85
CA GLY A 114 -8.58 -3.95 16.21
C GLY A 114 -8.03 -2.87 15.28
N LYS A 115 -6.69 -2.72 15.15
CA LYS A 115 -6.01 -1.68 14.36
C LYS A 115 -5.03 -2.30 13.35
N LEU A 116 -5.48 -3.36 12.67
CA LEU A 116 -4.64 -4.09 11.72
C LEU A 116 -5.03 -3.76 10.28
N GLY A 117 -4.04 -3.60 9.42
CA GLY A 117 -4.22 -3.37 7.99
C GLY A 117 -3.24 -4.17 7.15
N ILE A 118 -3.41 -4.09 5.84
CA ILE A 118 -2.53 -4.74 4.87
C ILE A 118 -2.10 -3.71 3.83
N VAL A 119 -0.82 -3.66 3.57
CA VAL A 119 -0.21 -2.79 2.56
C VAL A 119 0.59 -3.65 1.61
N GLY A 120 0.61 -3.32 0.33
CA GLY A 120 1.48 -4.02 -0.60
C GLY A 120 1.79 -3.20 -1.84
N HIS A 121 2.91 -3.54 -2.47
CA HIS A 121 3.38 -2.93 -3.71
C HIS A 121 3.40 -3.96 -4.83
N GLY A 122 3.01 -3.57 -6.04
CA GLY A 122 3.03 -4.44 -7.20
C GLY A 122 2.27 -5.75 -6.99
N MET A 123 2.94 -6.88 -7.09
CA MET A 123 2.40 -8.20 -6.76
C MET A 123 1.83 -8.24 -5.33
N GLY A 124 2.58 -7.71 -4.36
CA GLY A 124 2.13 -7.60 -2.96
C GLY A 124 0.89 -6.72 -2.80
N GLY A 125 0.70 -5.71 -3.67
CA GLY A 125 -0.52 -4.89 -3.70
C GLY A 125 -1.75 -5.70 -4.09
N GLY A 126 -1.62 -6.57 -5.10
CA GLY A 126 -2.67 -7.54 -5.47
C GLY A 126 -2.91 -8.57 -4.36
N ALA A 127 -1.84 -9.13 -3.78
CA ALA A 127 -1.94 -10.09 -2.68
C ALA A 127 -2.58 -9.47 -1.41
N ALA A 128 -2.35 -8.18 -1.14
CA ALA A 128 -2.99 -7.47 -0.03
C ALA A 128 -4.52 -7.42 -0.16
N VAL A 129 -5.02 -7.24 -1.38
CA VAL A 129 -6.46 -7.31 -1.68
C VAL A 129 -6.99 -8.73 -1.43
N LEU A 130 -6.30 -9.76 -1.92
CA LEU A 130 -6.70 -11.16 -1.70
C LEU A 130 -6.73 -11.51 -0.20
N ALA A 131 -5.72 -11.09 0.56
CA ALA A 131 -5.61 -11.34 1.99
C ALA A 131 -6.68 -10.62 2.84
N ALA A 132 -7.29 -9.57 2.31
CA ALA A 132 -8.29 -8.79 3.02
C ALA A 132 -9.72 -9.25 2.75
N VAL A 133 -9.97 -9.94 1.64
CA VAL A 133 -11.32 -10.51 1.34
C VAL A 133 -11.66 -11.55 2.40
N ASP A 134 -12.85 -11.44 2.98
CA ASP A 134 -13.34 -12.33 4.04
C ASP A 134 -12.49 -12.35 5.33
N ASN A 135 -11.57 -11.38 5.49
CA ASN A 135 -10.74 -11.26 6.68
C ASN A 135 -11.27 -10.16 7.63
N PRO A 136 -12.02 -10.51 8.68
CA PRO A 136 -12.66 -9.52 9.57
C PRO A 136 -11.65 -8.74 10.43
N LYS A 137 -10.39 -9.18 10.49
CA LYS A 137 -9.33 -8.51 11.22
C LYS A 137 -8.73 -7.35 10.43
N ALA A 138 -8.77 -7.39 9.09
CA ALA A 138 -8.30 -6.30 8.26
C ALA A 138 -9.24 -5.09 8.40
N LYS A 139 -8.70 -3.93 8.75
CA LYS A 139 -9.46 -2.68 8.92
C LYS A 139 -9.12 -1.64 7.85
N ALA A 140 -8.03 -1.83 7.13
CA ALA A 140 -7.64 -1.00 6.00
C ALA A 140 -6.75 -1.79 5.04
N VAL A 141 -6.83 -1.47 3.75
CA VAL A 141 -5.94 -1.99 2.72
C VAL A 141 -5.34 -0.83 1.94
N ALA A 142 -4.04 -0.89 1.65
CA ALA A 142 -3.41 0.04 0.73
C ALA A 142 -2.64 -0.75 -0.35
N ALA A 143 -3.08 -0.63 -1.60
CA ALA A 143 -2.48 -1.25 -2.76
C ALA A 143 -1.70 -0.21 -3.58
N VAL A 144 -0.38 -0.28 -3.55
CA VAL A 144 0.53 0.66 -4.22
C VAL A 144 0.93 0.05 -5.57
N TYR A 145 0.52 0.68 -6.67
CA TYR A 145 0.73 0.19 -8.02
C TYR A 145 0.46 -1.32 -8.17
N PRO A 146 -0.74 -1.81 -7.75
CA PRO A 146 -1.03 -3.24 -7.70
C PRO A 146 -0.91 -3.88 -9.08
N ALA A 147 -0.12 -4.95 -9.15
CA ALA A 147 0.02 -5.79 -10.35
C ALA A 147 -1.07 -6.86 -10.44
N ASN A 148 -1.22 -7.46 -11.61
CA ASN A 148 -2.09 -8.61 -11.79
C ASN A 148 -1.59 -9.82 -11.00
N VAL A 149 -2.49 -10.44 -10.27
CA VAL A 149 -2.24 -11.66 -9.48
C VAL A 149 -3.25 -12.75 -9.82
N ALA A 150 -2.96 -13.96 -9.42
CA ALA A 150 -3.86 -15.10 -9.53
C ALA A 150 -4.06 -15.73 -8.14
N PRO A 151 -5.31 -15.79 -7.62
CA PRO A 151 -6.56 -15.30 -8.20
C PRO A 151 -6.58 -13.80 -8.47
N SER A 152 -7.52 -13.33 -9.32
CA SER A 152 -7.60 -11.93 -9.71
C SER A 152 -8.00 -11.01 -8.55
N ALA A 153 -7.13 -10.09 -8.16
CA ALA A 153 -7.44 -9.07 -7.16
C ALA A 153 -8.58 -8.13 -7.62
N VAL A 154 -8.67 -7.85 -8.93
CA VAL A 154 -9.75 -7.03 -9.52
C VAL A 154 -11.13 -7.69 -9.33
N GLU A 155 -11.23 -9.00 -9.47
CA GLU A 155 -12.47 -9.72 -9.23
C GLU A 155 -12.74 -9.84 -7.73
N ALA A 156 -11.72 -10.13 -6.93
CA ALA A 156 -11.82 -10.23 -5.47
C ALA A 156 -12.31 -8.92 -4.83
N ALA A 157 -11.89 -7.76 -5.36
CA ALA A 157 -12.28 -6.44 -4.87
C ALA A 157 -13.81 -6.20 -4.87
N ARG A 158 -14.56 -6.93 -5.70
CA ARG A 158 -16.05 -6.87 -5.72
C ARG A 158 -16.70 -7.36 -4.44
N ASN A 159 -15.95 -8.08 -3.62
CA ASN A 159 -16.39 -8.60 -2.32
C ASN A 159 -15.60 -7.98 -1.16
N LEU A 160 -14.77 -6.96 -1.43
CA LEU A 160 -13.94 -6.32 -0.41
C LEU A 160 -14.62 -5.07 0.13
N PHE A 161 -15.17 -5.17 1.34
CA PHE A 161 -15.87 -4.07 2.04
C PHE A 161 -14.94 -3.29 2.98
N VAL A 162 -13.73 -3.76 3.20
CA VAL A 162 -12.72 -3.06 3.99
C VAL A 162 -12.32 -1.77 3.26
N PRO A 163 -12.20 -0.62 3.95
CA PRO A 163 -11.75 0.62 3.32
C PRO A 163 -10.39 0.47 2.62
N GLY A 164 -10.27 1.05 1.41
CA GLY A 164 -9.11 0.91 0.56
C GLY A 164 -8.46 2.23 0.13
N MET A 165 -7.15 2.19 -0.05
CA MET A 165 -6.42 3.18 -0.84
C MET A 165 -5.69 2.46 -1.97
N VAL A 166 -5.91 2.91 -3.20
CA VAL A 166 -5.16 2.46 -4.36
C VAL A 166 -4.28 3.62 -4.84
N VAL A 167 -2.99 3.37 -4.94
CA VAL A 167 -2.05 4.29 -5.59
C VAL A 167 -1.72 3.74 -6.97
N GLY A 168 -1.83 4.57 -7.99
CA GLY A 168 -1.56 4.18 -9.36
C GLY A 168 -1.30 5.38 -10.27
N PRO A 169 -1.12 5.16 -11.59
CA PRO A 169 -0.90 6.24 -12.54
C PRO A 169 -2.12 7.17 -12.65
N GLY A 170 -1.88 8.41 -13.08
CA GLY A 170 -2.92 9.38 -13.37
C GLY A 170 -3.69 9.05 -14.65
N GLU A 171 -4.64 9.93 -15.03
CA GLU A 171 -5.51 9.75 -16.21
C GLU A 171 -4.70 9.63 -17.52
N ASP A 172 -3.57 10.32 -17.62
CA ASP A 172 -2.67 10.29 -18.78
C ASP A 172 -1.49 9.33 -18.59
N GLY A 173 -1.52 8.50 -17.55
CA GLY A 173 -0.47 7.53 -17.25
C GLY A 173 -0.33 6.48 -18.36
N ASP A 174 0.93 6.17 -18.73
CA ASP A 174 1.23 5.18 -19.76
C ASP A 174 0.95 3.77 -19.23
N SER A 175 -0.26 3.28 -19.49
CA SER A 175 -0.72 1.96 -19.05
C SER A 175 0.03 0.78 -19.68
N LEU A 176 0.86 1.03 -20.70
CA LEU A 176 1.64 0.00 -21.40
C LEU A 176 2.71 -0.65 -20.52
N PHE A 177 3.16 0.06 -19.47
CA PHE A 177 4.18 -0.43 -18.55
C PHE A 177 3.64 -0.77 -17.16
N ASP A 178 2.33 -0.66 -16.96
CA ASP A 178 1.67 -1.06 -15.71
C ASP A 178 1.14 -2.49 -15.87
N PRO A 179 1.77 -3.52 -15.24
CA PRO A 179 1.35 -4.92 -15.35
C PRO A 179 0.00 -5.21 -14.67
N GLY A 180 -0.61 -4.19 -14.05
CA GLY A 180 -1.95 -4.24 -13.46
C GLY A 180 -2.85 -3.17 -14.04
N ASN A 181 -4.07 -3.09 -13.53
CA ASN A 181 -4.96 -1.98 -13.77
C ASN A 181 -5.45 -1.43 -12.42
N PRO A 182 -4.65 -0.58 -11.75
CA PRO A 182 -4.99 -0.01 -10.44
C PRO A 182 -6.34 0.71 -10.44
N ALA A 183 -6.66 1.44 -11.51
CA ALA A 183 -7.93 2.14 -11.63
C ALA A 183 -9.12 1.17 -11.72
N LYS A 184 -8.96 0.05 -12.43
CA LYS A 184 -9.99 -1.00 -12.52
C LYS A 184 -10.16 -1.73 -11.18
N LEU A 185 -9.07 -1.93 -10.44
CA LEU A 185 -9.12 -2.45 -9.08
C LEU A 185 -9.95 -1.54 -8.18
N ALA A 186 -9.65 -0.24 -8.15
CA ALA A 186 -10.39 0.74 -7.36
C ALA A 186 -11.86 0.86 -7.81
N TYR A 187 -12.13 0.83 -9.12
CA TYR A 187 -13.49 0.86 -9.66
C TYR A 187 -14.35 -0.33 -9.20
N ASN A 188 -13.76 -1.53 -9.07
CA ASN A 188 -14.47 -2.73 -8.62
C ASN A 188 -14.53 -2.88 -7.09
N TRP A 189 -13.92 -2.00 -6.33
CA TRP A 189 -13.89 -2.10 -4.87
C TRP A 189 -15.28 -1.90 -4.28
N ALA A 190 -15.79 -2.89 -3.54
CA ALA A 190 -17.15 -2.86 -3.02
C ALA A 190 -17.35 -1.87 -1.85
N GLY A 191 -16.32 -1.71 -1.02
CA GLY A 191 -16.32 -0.76 0.10
C GLY A 191 -15.85 0.64 -0.31
N GLU A 192 -15.58 1.49 0.68
CA GLU A 192 -15.01 2.80 0.46
C GLU A 192 -13.58 2.68 -0.08
N VAL A 193 -13.28 3.39 -1.16
CA VAL A 193 -11.93 3.40 -1.74
C VAL A 193 -11.54 4.78 -2.21
N VAL A 194 -10.27 5.13 -1.99
CA VAL A 194 -9.67 6.34 -2.54
C VAL A 194 -8.59 5.96 -3.55
N TYR A 195 -8.58 6.65 -4.70
CA TYR A 195 -7.53 6.48 -5.69
C TYR A 195 -6.61 7.71 -5.69
N ARG A 196 -5.30 7.48 -5.55
CA ARG A 196 -4.29 8.52 -5.51
C ARG A 196 -3.28 8.33 -6.64
N ALA A 197 -3.12 9.35 -7.45
CA ALA A 197 -2.21 9.38 -8.59
C ALA A 197 -1.09 10.40 -8.36
N PRO A 198 0.09 10.00 -7.89
CA PRO A 198 1.26 10.85 -7.91
C PRO A 198 1.59 11.27 -9.35
N LYS A 199 1.87 12.56 -9.58
CA LYS A 199 2.09 13.12 -10.92
C LYS A 199 3.34 12.58 -11.64
N LYS A 200 4.24 11.94 -10.89
CA LYS A 200 5.49 11.38 -11.42
C LYS A 200 5.69 9.98 -10.83
N GLY A 201 6.39 9.14 -11.60
CA GLY A 201 6.77 7.81 -11.20
C GLY A 201 5.79 6.73 -11.68
N ASP A 202 6.28 5.52 -11.64
CA ASP A 202 5.60 4.29 -12.03
C ASP A 202 5.78 3.21 -10.95
N GLN A 203 5.26 2.01 -11.18
CA GLN A 203 5.43 0.88 -10.29
C GLN A 203 6.90 0.63 -9.92
N GLN A 204 7.81 0.65 -10.90
CA GLN A 204 9.22 0.32 -10.67
C GLN A 204 9.94 1.40 -9.85
N SER A 205 9.44 2.64 -9.89
CA SER A 205 10.03 3.80 -9.21
C SER A 205 9.79 3.82 -7.70
N PHE A 206 8.83 3.05 -7.19
CA PHE A 206 8.51 3.02 -5.77
C PHE A 206 9.47 2.15 -4.96
N SER A 207 9.94 1.02 -5.50
CA SER A 207 10.92 0.18 -4.79
C SER A 207 12.27 0.89 -4.66
N GLU A 208 12.98 0.59 -3.59
CA GLU A 208 14.30 1.15 -3.32
C GLU A 208 15.35 0.37 -4.11
N ASP A 209 16.20 1.05 -4.86
CA ASP A 209 17.30 0.41 -5.54
C ASP A 209 18.43 0.13 -4.56
N ASN A 210 19.06 -1.03 -4.69
CA ASN A 210 20.28 -1.30 -3.95
C ASN A 210 21.40 -0.34 -4.39
N MET A 211 22.36 -0.11 -3.49
CA MET A 211 23.46 0.84 -3.69
C MET A 211 24.22 0.59 -5.00
N VAL A 212 24.37 -0.68 -5.41
CA VAL A 212 25.08 -1.08 -6.63
C VAL A 212 24.35 -0.59 -7.89
N LYS A 213 23.03 -0.81 -7.98
CA LYS A 213 22.24 -0.32 -9.12
C LYS A 213 22.26 1.20 -9.22
N ARG A 214 22.21 1.89 -8.07
CA ARG A 214 22.26 3.35 -8.02
C ARG A 214 23.62 3.88 -8.48
N ILE A 215 24.74 3.27 -8.07
CA ILE A 215 26.10 3.66 -8.52
C ILE A 215 26.29 3.42 -10.01
N LEU A 216 25.71 2.34 -10.55
CA LEU A 216 25.81 2.00 -11.97
C LEU A 216 24.83 2.80 -12.87
N GLY A 217 23.99 3.66 -12.29
CA GLY A 217 22.99 4.41 -13.05
C GLY A 217 21.88 3.53 -13.65
N LEU A 218 21.70 2.31 -13.15
CA LEU A 218 20.71 1.34 -13.61
C LEU A 218 19.43 1.37 -12.77
N GLY A 219 19.40 2.21 -11.74
CA GLY A 219 18.28 2.35 -10.85
C GLY A 219 17.15 3.17 -11.47
N LYS A 220 15.91 2.73 -11.25
CA LYS A 220 14.69 3.44 -11.64
C LYS A 220 13.97 4.05 -10.45
N SER A 221 14.50 3.95 -9.23
CA SER A 221 13.86 4.48 -8.05
C SER A 221 13.73 6.01 -8.12
N ASP A 222 12.55 6.51 -7.79
CA ASP A 222 12.27 7.96 -7.67
C ASP A 222 12.01 8.30 -6.20
N ARG A 223 12.98 9.01 -5.60
CA ARG A 223 12.88 9.40 -4.20
C ARG A 223 11.68 10.31 -3.92
N GLY A 224 11.36 11.20 -4.84
CA GLY A 224 10.20 12.10 -4.68
C GLY A 224 8.88 11.34 -4.69
N LEU A 225 8.76 10.32 -5.57
CA LEU A 225 7.63 9.41 -5.55
C LEU A 225 7.56 8.64 -4.23
N GLN A 226 8.67 8.03 -3.81
CA GLN A 226 8.73 7.24 -2.57
C GLN A 226 8.30 8.08 -1.36
N GLU A 227 8.84 9.29 -1.21
CA GLU A 227 8.48 10.23 -0.14
C GLU A 227 6.99 10.59 -0.19
N THR A 228 6.44 10.86 -1.37
CA THR A 228 5.03 11.17 -1.57
C THR A 228 4.13 9.99 -1.17
N VAL A 229 4.43 8.79 -1.68
CA VAL A 229 3.64 7.59 -1.38
C VAL A 229 3.72 7.22 0.11
N ARG A 230 4.90 7.32 0.73
CA ARG A 230 5.07 7.15 2.18
C ARG A 230 4.16 8.10 2.98
N GLY A 231 4.11 9.36 2.58
CA GLY A 231 3.22 10.35 3.22
C GLY A 231 1.74 10.02 3.04
N LEU A 232 1.33 9.54 1.85
CA LEU A 232 -0.03 9.07 1.58
C LEU A 232 -0.38 7.86 2.46
N LEU A 233 0.52 6.87 2.53
CA LEU A 233 0.33 5.67 3.36
C LEU A 233 0.18 6.04 4.84
N VAL A 234 1.09 6.88 5.38
CA VAL A 234 1.03 7.30 6.78
C VAL A 234 -0.30 7.99 7.09
N GLY A 235 -0.69 9.01 6.30
CA GLY A 235 -1.93 9.74 6.55
C GLY A 235 -3.16 8.85 6.49
N TYR A 236 -3.25 7.98 5.48
CA TYR A 236 -4.34 7.05 5.32
C TYR A 236 -4.42 6.04 6.46
N LEU A 237 -3.31 5.40 6.80
CA LEU A 237 -3.26 4.37 7.84
C LEU A 237 -3.52 4.93 9.24
N LEU A 238 -3.00 6.10 9.57
CA LEU A 238 -3.29 6.76 10.86
C LEU A 238 -4.77 7.12 10.98
N HIS A 239 -5.41 7.57 9.89
CA HIS A 239 -6.85 7.81 9.90
C HIS A 239 -7.65 6.52 10.06
N GLN A 240 -7.36 5.49 9.25
CA GLN A 240 -8.17 4.26 9.21
C GLN A 240 -7.92 3.33 10.40
N LEU A 241 -6.70 3.24 10.88
CA LEU A 241 -6.33 2.28 11.92
C LEU A 241 -6.27 2.91 13.32
N ASP A 242 -5.86 4.19 13.42
CA ASP A 242 -5.72 4.89 14.70
C ASP A 242 -6.84 5.92 14.93
N GLU A 243 -7.78 6.04 13.99
CA GLU A 243 -8.93 6.97 14.02
C GLU A 243 -8.51 8.44 14.22
N ASP A 244 -7.28 8.79 13.77
CA ASP A 244 -6.78 10.16 13.89
C ASP A 244 -7.47 11.09 12.90
N LYS A 245 -8.40 11.88 13.42
CA LYS A 245 -9.20 12.84 12.65
C LYS A 245 -8.36 13.95 11.99
N ALA A 246 -7.12 14.18 12.42
CA ALA A 246 -6.23 15.13 11.77
C ALA A 246 -5.91 14.73 10.32
N TYR A 247 -6.05 13.45 10.00
CA TYR A 247 -5.76 12.86 8.69
C TYR A 247 -7.01 12.39 7.93
N ALA A 248 -8.21 12.79 8.35
CA ALA A 248 -9.47 12.39 7.71
C ALA A 248 -9.49 12.63 6.19
N SER A 249 -8.85 13.70 5.72
CA SER A 249 -8.77 14.02 4.28
C SER A 249 -8.08 12.93 3.44
N TYR A 250 -7.29 12.04 4.05
CA TYR A 250 -6.64 10.95 3.33
C TYR A 250 -7.61 9.83 2.93
N SER A 251 -8.77 9.81 3.55
CA SER A 251 -9.87 8.89 3.22
C SER A 251 -11.00 9.56 2.43
N GLU A 252 -10.89 10.85 2.12
CA GLU A 252 -11.85 11.54 1.27
C GLU A 252 -11.51 11.33 -0.21
N PRO A 253 -12.45 10.83 -1.05
CA PRO A 253 -12.14 10.41 -2.43
C PRO A 253 -11.58 11.53 -3.32
N ASP A 254 -12.05 12.77 -3.15
CA ASP A 254 -11.70 13.93 -3.96
C ASP A 254 -10.60 14.82 -3.36
N ALA A 255 -9.99 14.39 -2.24
CA ALA A 255 -8.96 15.19 -1.60
C ALA A 255 -7.71 15.32 -2.47
N GLU A 256 -7.22 16.55 -2.64
CA GLU A 256 -6.06 16.87 -3.48
C GLU A 256 -4.81 17.17 -2.66
N GLY A 257 -3.64 16.85 -3.21
CA GLY A 257 -2.34 17.15 -2.62
C GLY A 257 -1.37 17.78 -3.62
N SER A 258 -0.34 18.44 -3.11
CA SER A 258 0.74 18.92 -3.98
C SER A 258 1.41 17.73 -4.67
N GLY A 259 1.32 17.68 -6.01
CA GLY A 259 1.89 16.59 -6.80
C GLY A 259 1.10 15.27 -6.76
N VAL A 260 -0.12 15.27 -6.20
CA VAL A 260 -1.01 14.10 -6.16
C VAL A 260 -2.38 14.51 -6.71
N GLU A 261 -2.86 13.77 -7.68
CA GLU A 261 -4.22 13.84 -8.19
C GLU A 261 -5.08 12.75 -7.56
N SER A 262 -6.38 13.00 -7.44
CA SER A 262 -7.35 11.99 -7.03
C SER A 262 -8.28 11.68 -8.18
N LEU A 263 -8.41 10.41 -8.55
CA LEU A 263 -9.33 10.01 -9.59
C LEU A 263 -10.64 9.51 -8.96
N THR A 264 -11.74 10.13 -9.34
CA THR A 264 -13.09 9.78 -8.90
C THR A 264 -14.07 9.83 -10.07
N GLY A 265 -15.24 9.19 -9.94
CA GLY A 265 -16.32 9.26 -10.93
C GLY A 265 -15.86 8.94 -12.35
N GLU A 266 -16.13 9.86 -13.29
CA GLU A 266 -15.80 9.66 -14.71
C GLU A 266 -14.31 9.52 -14.98
N LYS A 267 -13.45 10.24 -14.26
CA LYS A 267 -12.00 10.13 -14.41
C LYS A 267 -11.52 8.72 -14.03
N LEU A 268 -12.01 8.18 -12.92
CA LEU A 268 -11.66 6.82 -12.50
C LEU A 268 -12.20 5.79 -13.50
N THR A 269 -13.43 5.96 -13.99
CA THR A 269 -14.05 5.08 -14.99
C THR A 269 -13.25 5.07 -16.30
N LYS A 270 -12.79 6.26 -16.74
CA LYS A 270 -11.94 6.38 -17.94
C LYS A 270 -10.58 5.70 -17.74
N ALA A 271 -9.91 5.97 -16.61
CA ALA A 271 -8.63 5.33 -16.28
C ALA A 271 -8.75 3.81 -16.13
N ALA A 272 -9.91 3.30 -15.69
CA ALA A 272 -10.21 1.87 -15.62
C ALA A 272 -10.47 1.21 -17.01
N GLY A 273 -10.52 2.01 -18.08
CA GLY A 273 -10.85 1.52 -19.42
C GLY A 273 -12.33 1.14 -19.61
N LEU A 274 -13.22 1.71 -18.81
CA LEU A 274 -14.65 1.40 -18.79
C LEU A 274 -15.52 2.56 -19.31
N ALA A 275 -14.93 3.67 -19.72
CA ALA A 275 -15.65 4.76 -20.38
C ALA A 275 -16.24 4.22 -21.69
N ARG A 276 -17.56 4.38 -21.87
CA ARG A 276 -18.17 4.14 -23.19
C ARG A 276 -17.67 5.24 -24.11
N ASP A 277 -16.96 4.89 -25.17
CA ASP A 277 -16.78 5.78 -26.30
C ASP A 277 -18.18 6.17 -26.77
N ASN A 278 -18.58 7.42 -26.53
CA ASN A 278 -19.68 8.03 -27.24
C ASN A 278 -19.24 8.29 -28.70
N ALA A 279 -18.85 7.22 -29.39
CA ALA A 279 -18.73 7.25 -30.82
C ALA A 279 -20.17 7.49 -31.33
N SER A 280 -20.43 8.75 -31.66
CA SER A 280 -21.59 9.18 -32.41
C SER A 280 -21.73 8.25 -33.62
N PHE A 281 -22.71 7.35 -33.59
CA PHE A 281 -23.27 6.79 -34.80
C PHE A 281 -23.93 7.95 -35.54
N SER A 282 -23.19 8.67 -36.36
CA SER A 282 -23.76 9.43 -37.43
C SER A 282 -24.18 8.41 -38.52
N LEU A 283 -25.41 7.99 -38.45
CA LEU A 283 -26.06 7.37 -39.57
C LEU A 283 -26.16 8.40 -40.71
N PHE A 284 -25.41 8.21 -41.77
CA PHE A 284 -25.73 8.74 -43.10
C PHE A 284 -26.70 7.85 -43.79
#